data_20eed9baa0e74890dd20f661e2a3a279
#
_entry.id   20eed9baa0e74890dd20f661e2a3a279
#
_cell.length_a   1.000
_cell.length_b   1.000
_cell.length_c   1.000
_cell.angle_alpha   90.00
_cell.angle_beta   90.00
_cell.angle_gamma   90.00
#
_symmetry.space_group_name_H-M   'P 1'
#
loop_
_entity.id
_entity.type
_entity.pdbx_description
1 polymer ?
#
loop_
_entity_poly.entity_id
_entity_poly.type
_entity_poly.pdbx_seq_one_letter_code
_entity_poly.pdbx_strand_id
1 'polypeptide(L)'
;MCIRDSIKGDPAGKIDLEGVCRAMGIRRVVVVDPYDLAESERVIMEELEAEEPSVIIARRPCALLKTVKHKTPLEVNNDKCTGCRACMRIGCPAISMKKGKAFVDKTLCVGCDVCTQMCHFNAFERPEEG
;
A
#
# COMPACT_ATOMS: atom_id res chain seq x y z
N MET A 1 12.94 6.47 5.52
CA MET A 1 13.47 6.67 6.90
C MET A 1 12.30 6.50 7.86
N CYS A 2 12.33 5.46 8.67
CA CYS A 2 11.26 5.24 9.65
C CYS A 2 11.48 6.17 10.84
N ILE A 3 10.51 7.00 11.14
CA ILE A 3 10.55 8.00 12.25
C ILE A 3 10.68 7.31 13.63
N ARG A 4 10.49 5.99 13.68
CA ARG A 4 10.48 5.19 14.91
C ARG A 4 11.74 4.37 15.16
N ASP A 5 12.73 4.45 14.27
CA ASP A 5 13.96 3.68 14.40
C ASP A 5 15.11 4.63 14.72
N SER A 6 16.12 4.12 15.44
CA SER A 6 17.36 4.84 15.60
C SER A 6 18.05 5.02 14.22
N ILE A 7 18.93 6.00 14.09
CA ILE A 7 19.74 6.21 12.87
C ILE A 7 20.55 4.94 12.50
N LYS A 8 20.86 4.11 13.49
CA LYS A 8 21.58 2.84 13.31
C LYS A 8 20.69 1.64 13.04
N GLY A 9 19.35 1.82 13.05
CA GLY A 9 18.38 0.74 12.86
C GLY A 9 18.08 -0.08 14.10
N ASP A 10 18.53 0.36 15.29
CA ASP A 10 18.24 -0.32 16.54
C ASP A 10 16.75 -0.17 16.90
N PRO A 11 16.15 -1.17 17.57
CA PRO A 11 14.78 -1.07 18.04
C PRO A 11 14.60 0.12 18.96
N ALA A 12 13.74 1.06 18.58
CA ALA A 12 13.36 2.20 19.41
C ALA A 12 11.99 1.99 20.05
N GLY A 13 11.70 2.76 21.11
CA GLY A 13 10.40 2.75 21.75
C GLY A 13 9.29 3.10 20.75
N LYS A 14 8.20 2.35 20.78
CA LYS A 14 7.04 2.61 19.91
C LYS A 14 6.08 3.56 20.61
N ILE A 15 5.72 4.63 19.92
CA ILE A 15 4.66 5.53 20.38
C ILE A 15 3.31 4.87 20.08
N ASP A 16 2.45 4.80 21.09
CA ASP A 16 1.06 4.40 20.93
C ASP A 16 0.24 5.57 20.36
N LEU A 17 0.16 5.64 19.04
CA LEU A 17 -0.59 6.70 18.35
C LEU A 17 -2.08 6.65 18.65
N GLU A 18 -2.66 5.46 18.78
CA GLU A 18 -4.07 5.29 19.13
C GLU A 18 -4.35 5.82 20.53
N GLY A 19 -3.50 5.47 21.49
CA GLY A 19 -3.59 5.97 22.86
C GLY A 19 -3.47 7.48 22.96
N VAL A 20 -2.55 8.09 22.20
CA VAL A 20 -2.41 9.55 22.13
C VAL A 20 -3.68 10.19 21.58
N CYS A 21 -4.23 9.70 20.47
CA CYS A 21 -5.45 10.25 19.88
C CYS A 21 -6.63 10.16 20.85
N ARG A 22 -6.78 9.02 21.53
CA ARG A 22 -7.84 8.82 22.53
C ARG A 22 -7.67 9.73 23.75
N ALA A 23 -6.43 9.94 24.21
CA ALA A 23 -6.12 10.86 25.31
C ALA A 23 -6.48 12.32 24.96
N MET A 24 -6.43 12.69 23.69
CA MET A 24 -6.90 13.98 23.18
C MET A 24 -8.43 14.10 23.10
N GLY A 25 -9.18 13.06 23.49
CA GLY A 25 -10.64 13.03 23.48
C GLY A 25 -11.26 12.55 22.16
N ILE A 26 -10.48 12.07 21.21
CA ILE A 26 -10.99 11.53 19.95
C ILE A 26 -11.50 10.10 20.19
N ARG A 27 -12.78 9.87 19.95
CA ARG A 27 -13.41 8.55 20.15
C ARG A 27 -13.23 7.64 18.95
N ARG A 28 -13.33 8.20 17.75
CA ARG A 28 -13.22 7.47 16.50
C ARG A 28 -11.76 7.42 16.05
N VAL A 29 -11.07 6.33 16.41
CA VAL A 29 -9.68 6.08 15.99
C VAL A 29 -9.64 4.71 15.31
N VAL A 30 -9.46 4.71 14.01
CA VAL A 30 -9.46 3.51 13.16
C VAL A 30 -8.08 3.27 12.59
N VAL A 31 -7.67 2.01 12.54
CA VAL A 31 -6.38 1.60 11.94
C VAL A 31 -6.66 0.81 10.67
N VAL A 32 -6.03 1.20 9.56
CA VAL A 32 -6.18 0.52 8.27
C VAL A 32 -4.81 0.12 7.70
N ASP A 33 -4.78 -0.94 6.91
CA ASP A 33 -3.64 -1.27 6.07
C ASP A 33 -3.79 -0.52 4.74
N PRO A 34 -2.93 0.46 4.40
CA PRO A 34 -3.05 1.22 3.16
C PRO A 34 -2.86 0.39 1.88
N TYR A 35 -2.47 -0.88 2.01
CA TYR A 35 -2.36 -1.80 0.86
C TYR A 35 -3.66 -2.57 0.60
N ASP A 36 -4.62 -2.52 1.50
CA ASP A 36 -6.00 -2.95 1.26
C ASP A 36 -6.82 -1.72 0.81
N LEU A 37 -6.98 -1.57 -0.51
CA LEU A 37 -7.64 -0.40 -1.09
C LEU A 37 -9.13 -0.40 -0.77
N ALA A 38 -9.79 -1.55 -0.83
CA ALA A 38 -11.22 -1.66 -0.60
C ALA A 38 -11.58 -1.29 0.85
N GLU A 39 -10.83 -1.82 1.81
CA GLU A 39 -11.03 -1.50 3.23
C GLU A 39 -10.65 -0.04 3.53
N SER A 40 -9.58 0.48 2.94
CA SER A 40 -9.18 1.88 3.11
C SER A 40 -10.25 2.83 2.57
N GLU A 41 -10.82 2.55 1.40
CA GLU A 41 -11.88 3.36 0.81
C GLU A 41 -13.14 3.32 1.68
N ARG A 42 -13.57 2.13 2.12
CA ARG A 42 -14.73 1.95 2.99
C ARG A 42 -14.58 2.77 4.28
N VAL A 43 -13.43 2.65 4.96
CA VAL A 43 -13.17 3.37 6.20
C VAL A 43 -13.14 4.88 5.98
N ILE A 44 -12.49 5.35 4.91
CA ILE A 44 -12.46 6.79 4.60
C ILE A 44 -13.88 7.32 4.40
N MET A 45 -14.71 6.64 3.64
CA MET A 45 -16.10 7.07 3.40
C MET A 45 -16.91 7.10 4.71
N GLU A 46 -16.79 6.04 5.53
CA GLU A 46 -17.47 5.96 6.82
C GLU A 46 -17.05 7.06 7.80
N GLU A 47 -15.75 7.38 7.84
CA GLU A 47 -15.26 8.43 8.73
C GLU A 47 -15.53 9.84 8.23
N LEU A 48 -15.72 10.03 6.91
CA LEU A 48 -16.17 11.31 6.34
C LEU A 48 -17.65 11.61 6.61
N GLU A 49 -18.48 10.58 6.78
CA GLU A 49 -19.90 10.73 7.14
C GLU A 49 -20.11 10.99 8.64
N ALA A 50 -19.09 10.79 9.46
CA ALA A 50 -19.19 10.99 10.90
C ALA A 50 -19.28 12.49 11.25
N GLU A 51 -20.21 12.85 12.13
CA GLU A 51 -20.40 14.24 12.60
C GLU A 51 -19.43 14.63 13.74
N GLU A 52 -18.52 13.74 14.10
CA GLU A 52 -17.53 13.96 15.16
C GLU A 52 -16.09 13.81 14.60
N PRO A 53 -15.09 14.41 15.27
CA PRO A 53 -13.69 14.23 14.86
C PRO A 53 -13.28 12.79 14.85
N SER A 54 -12.65 12.36 13.77
CA SER A 54 -12.11 11.01 13.61
C SER A 54 -10.65 11.02 13.16
N VAL A 55 -9.93 9.95 13.45
CA VAL A 55 -8.55 9.74 13.03
C VAL A 55 -8.41 8.38 12.37
N ILE A 56 -7.88 8.39 11.15
CA ILE A 56 -7.51 7.16 10.44
C ILE A 56 -6.00 7.01 10.49
N ILE A 57 -5.52 5.91 11.05
CA ILE A 57 -4.10 5.58 11.13
C ILE A 57 -3.77 4.54 10.06
N ALA A 58 -3.13 4.97 8.98
CA ALA A 58 -2.59 4.06 7.99
C ALA A 58 -1.33 3.37 8.54
N ARG A 59 -1.44 2.08 8.88
CA ARG A 59 -0.37 1.33 9.54
C ARG A 59 0.12 0.17 8.70
N ARG A 60 1.36 0.29 8.24
CA ARG A 60 2.07 -0.80 7.57
C ARG A 60 3.58 -0.67 7.79
N PRO A 61 4.32 -1.79 7.92
CA PRO A 61 5.79 -1.75 7.90
C PRO A 61 6.32 -1.13 6.60
N CYS A 62 7.36 -0.29 6.71
CA CYS A 62 8.00 0.27 5.52
C CYS A 62 8.61 -0.84 4.67
N ALA A 63 8.31 -0.84 3.37
CA ALA A 63 8.84 -1.82 2.42
C ALA A 63 10.38 -1.84 2.33
N LEU A 64 11.05 -0.78 2.73
CA LEU A 64 12.52 -0.68 2.69
C LEU A 64 13.19 -1.27 3.95
N LEU A 65 12.43 -1.73 4.94
CA LEU A 65 13.00 -2.38 6.11
C LEU A 65 13.52 -3.78 5.75
N LYS A 66 14.75 -4.08 6.16
CA LYS A 66 15.40 -5.40 5.94
C LYS A 66 14.63 -6.57 6.56
N THR A 67 13.79 -6.30 7.57
CA THR A 67 12.96 -7.30 8.25
C THR A 67 11.68 -7.63 7.50
N VAL A 68 11.30 -6.83 6.50
CA VAL A 68 10.11 -7.06 5.69
C VAL A 68 10.45 -8.01 4.55
N LYS A 69 9.81 -9.17 4.54
CA LYS A 69 9.94 -10.13 3.43
C LYS A 69 9.07 -9.65 2.26
N HIS A 70 9.68 -9.48 1.12
CA HIS A 70 8.97 -9.18 -0.13
C HIS A 70 8.44 -10.45 -0.77
N LYS A 71 7.30 -10.32 -1.44
CA LYS A 71 6.79 -11.37 -2.31
C LYS A 71 7.48 -11.28 -3.67
N THR A 72 7.39 -12.35 -4.45
CA THR A 72 7.88 -12.37 -5.83
C THR A 72 7.32 -11.20 -6.63
N PRO A 73 8.16 -10.45 -7.37
CA PRO A 73 7.70 -9.36 -8.22
C PRO A 73 6.62 -9.80 -9.20
N LEU A 74 5.66 -8.91 -9.45
CA LEU A 74 4.60 -9.16 -10.42
C LEU A 74 5.10 -8.94 -11.85
N GLU A 75 4.44 -9.62 -12.78
CA GLU A 75 4.58 -9.43 -14.22
C GLU A 75 3.25 -8.96 -14.83
N VAL A 76 3.34 -8.35 -16.02
CA VAL A 76 2.14 -7.95 -16.76
C VAL A 76 1.91 -8.93 -17.90
N ASN A 77 0.74 -9.56 -17.87
CA ASN A 77 0.26 -10.33 -19.00
C ASN A 77 -0.21 -9.36 -20.11
N ASN A 78 0.55 -9.31 -21.20
CA ASN A 78 0.30 -8.38 -22.30
C ASN A 78 -1.01 -8.67 -23.03
N ASP A 79 -1.49 -9.90 -23.03
CA ASP A 79 -2.75 -10.27 -23.72
C ASP A 79 -3.96 -9.75 -22.95
N LYS A 80 -3.88 -9.72 -21.62
CA LYS A 80 -4.92 -9.18 -20.74
C LYS A 80 -4.83 -7.65 -20.58
N CYS A 81 -3.65 -7.06 -20.73
CA CYS A 81 -3.46 -5.63 -20.55
C CYS A 81 -4.02 -4.84 -21.72
N THR A 82 -5.02 -4.00 -21.49
CA THR A 82 -5.64 -3.11 -22.49
C THR A 82 -4.96 -1.76 -22.62
N GLY A 83 -3.98 -1.45 -21.76
CA GLY A 83 -3.31 -0.13 -21.75
C GLY A 83 -4.15 1.00 -21.13
N CYS A 84 -5.17 0.70 -20.35
CA CYS A 84 -6.11 1.66 -19.75
C CYS A 84 -5.47 2.64 -18.73
N ARG A 85 -4.25 2.40 -18.29
CA ARG A 85 -3.48 3.22 -17.35
C ARG A 85 -4.06 3.33 -15.93
N ALA A 86 -5.08 2.57 -15.55
CA ALA A 86 -5.65 2.60 -14.20
C ALA A 86 -4.57 2.34 -13.12
N CYS A 87 -3.67 1.40 -13.37
CA CYS A 87 -2.54 1.08 -12.49
C CYS A 87 -1.54 2.24 -12.28
N MET A 88 -1.47 3.20 -13.21
CA MET A 88 -0.57 4.36 -13.07
C MET A 88 -1.05 5.34 -11.99
N ARG A 89 -2.34 5.31 -11.65
CA ARG A 89 -2.91 6.19 -10.61
C ARG A 89 -2.36 5.92 -9.21
N ILE A 90 -1.79 4.74 -8.99
CA ILE A 90 -1.15 4.37 -7.72
C ILE A 90 0.15 5.18 -7.50
N GLY A 91 0.77 5.69 -8.56
CA GLY A 91 2.08 6.35 -8.47
C GLY A 91 3.23 5.41 -8.09
N CYS A 92 3.09 4.10 -8.37
CA CYS A 92 4.12 3.11 -8.05
C CYS A 92 5.37 3.30 -8.94
N PRO A 93 6.57 3.45 -8.36
CA PRO A 93 7.81 3.64 -9.13
C PRO A 93 8.19 2.43 -9.99
N ALA A 94 7.69 1.23 -9.63
CA ALA A 94 7.93 0.01 -10.38
C ALA A 94 7.06 -0.11 -11.64
N ILE A 95 6.01 0.72 -11.79
CA ILE A 95 5.08 0.60 -12.92
C ILE A 95 5.33 1.72 -13.92
N SER A 96 5.48 1.35 -15.18
CA SER A 96 5.62 2.28 -16.31
C SER A 96 4.81 1.80 -17.50
N MET A 97 4.71 2.63 -18.55
CA MET A 97 4.08 2.24 -19.80
C MET A 97 5.15 1.99 -20.86
N LYS A 98 5.12 0.82 -21.51
CA LYS A 98 5.96 0.48 -22.64
C LYS A 98 5.10 -0.02 -23.80
N LYS A 99 5.25 0.56 -24.99
CA LYS A 99 4.48 0.20 -26.19
C LYS A 99 2.95 0.14 -25.95
N GLY A 100 2.42 1.08 -25.17
CA GLY A 100 0.97 1.16 -24.87
C GLY A 100 0.47 0.17 -23.83
N LYS A 101 1.31 -0.67 -23.26
CA LYS A 101 0.98 -1.64 -22.20
C LYS A 101 1.69 -1.28 -20.89
N ALA A 102 1.15 -1.71 -19.78
CA ALA A 102 1.84 -1.59 -18.50
C ALA A 102 3.08 -2.49 -18.45
N PHE A 103 4.10 -2.04 -17.78
CA PHE A 103 5.35 -2.76 -17.56
C PHE A 103 5.74 -2.63 -16.08
N VAL A 104 6.16 -3.74 -15.48
CA VAL A 104 6.67 -3.77 -14.09
C VAL A 104 8.19 -3.96 -14.12
N ASP A 105 8.88 -3.06 -13.44
CA ASP A 105 10.30 -3.22 -13.16
C ASP A 105 10.46 -4.15 -11.95
N LYS A 106 10.98 -5.35 -12.20
CA LYS A 106 11.17 -6.39 -11.18
C LYS A 106 12.16 -5.99 -10.09
N THR A 107 13.09 -5.07 -10.40
CA THR A 107 14.10 -4.62 -9.43
C THR A 107 13.50 -3.66 -8.38
N LEU A 108 12.42 -2.99 -8.73
CA LEU A 108 11.71 -2.04 -7.87
C LEU A 108 10.43 -2.64 -7.25
N CYS A 109 9.91 -3.72 -7.83
CA CYS A 109 8.66 -4.31 -7.39
C CYS A 109 8.85 -5.16 -6.13
N VAL A 110 8.12 -4.81 -5.08
CA VAL A 110 8.11 -5.55 -3.79
C VAL A 110 6.97 -6.56 -3.68
N GLY A 111 6.21 -6.80 -4.73
CA GLY A 111 5.11 -7.77 -4.75
C GLY A 111 3.96 -7.45 -3.79
N CYS A 112 3.65 -6.18 -3.59
CA CYS A 112 2.65 -5.73 -2.59
C CYS A 112 1.18 -5.93 -3.01
N ASP A 113 0.91 -6.31 -4.24
CA ASP A 113 -0.41 -6.60 -4.81
C ASP A 113 -1.39 -5.39 -4.90
N VAL A 114 -0.95 -4.15 -4.62
CA VAL A 114 -1.83 -2.97 -4.74
C VAL A 114 -2.29 -2.74 -6.19
N CYS A 115 -1.39 -2.95 -7.16
CA CYS A 115 -1.72 -2.78 -8.57
C CYS A 115 -2.71 -3.83 -9.11
N THR A 116 -2.78 -5.02 -8.51
CA THR A 116 -3.76 -6.04 -8.89
C THR A 116 -5.17 -5.59 -8.55
N GLN A 117 -5.37 -4.91 -7.42
CA GLN A 117 -6.66 -4.38 -6.98
C GLN A 117 -7.18 -3.25 -7.91
N MET A 118 -6.26 -2.51 -8.56
CA MET A 118 -6.60 -1.45 -9.50
C MET A 118 -6.85 -1.94 -10.93
N CYS A 119 -6.48 -3.18 -11.23
CA CYS A 119 -6.54 -3.71 -12.59
C CYS A 119 -7.85 -4.46 -12.85
N HIS A 120 -8.78 -3.85 -13.55
CA HIS A 120 -10.06 -4.47 -13.92
C HIS A 120 -9.91 -5.69 -14.87
N PHE A 121 -8.75 -5.83 -15.51
CA PHE A 121 -8.48 -6.88 -16.50
C PHE A 121 -7.62 -8.02 -15.93
N ASN A 122 -7.30 -7.99 -14.64
CA ASN A 122 -6.43 -8.97 -13.97
C ASN A 122 -5.13 -9.25 -14.77
N ALA A 123 -4.51 -8.18 -15.30
CA ALA A 123 -3.32 -8.29 -16.11
C ALA A 123 -2.02 -8.43 -15.31
N PHE A 124 -2.04 -8.20 -14.00
CA PHE A 124 -0.88 -8.41 -13.14
C PHE A 124 -0.91 -9.81 -12.57
N GLU A 125 0.12 -10.57 -12.88
CA GLU A 125 0.25 -11.98 -12.48
C GLU A 125 1.58 -12.17 -11.74
N ARG A 126 1.59 -13.19 -10.88
CA ARG A 126 2.82 -13.61 -10.23
C ARG A 126 3.40 -14.74 -11.04
N PRO A 127 4.69 -14.66 -11.47
CA PRO A 127 5.30 -15.78 -12.13
C PRO A 127 5.24 -17.00 -11.21
N GLU A 128 4.84 -18.14 -11.75
CA GLU A 128 4.88 -19.41 -11.01
C GLU A 128 6.32 -19.67 -10.61
N GLU A 129 6.53 -19.94 -9.32
CA GLU A 129 7.82 -20.39 -8.83
C GLU A 129 8.05 -21.78 -9.40
N GLY A 130 8.95 -21.85 -10.42
CA GLY A 130 9.38 -23.11 -11.02
C GLY A 130 10.35 -23.88 -10.12
#